data_51241178eb58a9b4349cee3ad8d18e21
#
_entry.id   51241178eb58a9b4349cee3ad8d18e21
#
_cell.length_a   1.000
_cell.length_b   1.000
_cell.length_c   1.000
_cell.angle_alpha   90.00
_cell.angle_beta   90.00
_cell.angle_gamma   90.00
#
_symmetry.space_group_name_H-M   'P 1'
#
loop_
_entity.id
_entity.type
_entity.pdbx_description
1 polymer ?
#
loop_
_entity_poly.entity_id
_entity_poly.type
_entity_poly.pdbx_seq_one_letter_code
_entity_poly.pdbx_strand_id
1 'polypeptide(L)'
;EADYYGYSGDKVKGLIFCSSIKETEELSEKFNHMINPSTGQKFRTIALNGSASEQERQNAFERLAMNKEDATADHEPLDYIFSVEILNEGVDIVEVNQVIMLRPTQSPIVFIQQLGRGLRKAYGKEYVVILDFIGNYNNNFMIPVALSGDRSYNADVIRKYVISGNSTIPGASTVHFDEISKDKIFRSIDKIKGMKTLIKESYVSLKNRLGRVPLLYDFYENQEIDPLVIIREYKTYYAFMQAMEKDKYKNSLNEQEKLTLEYL
;
A
#
# COMPACT_ATOMS: atom_id res chain seq x y z
N GLU A 1 12.85 22.32 -3.31
CA GLU A 1 12.90 21.06 -2.49
C GLU A 1 12.05 21.18 -1.21
N ALA A 2 12.01 22.36 -0.55
CA ALA A 2 11.19 22.57 0.67
C ALA A 2 9.68 22.31 0.43
N ASP A 3 9.18 22.58 -0.76
CA ASP A 3 7.76 22.40 -1.13
C ASP A 3 7.36 20.91 -1.24
N TYR A 4 8.34 20.01 -1.34
CA TYR A 4 8.08 18.58 -1.41
C TYR A 4 7.73 17.96 -0.07
N TYR A 5 8.19 18.54 1.03
CA TYR A 5 8.07 17.94 2.35
C TYR A 5 6.81 18.36 3.10
N GLY A 6 6.07 19.30 2.55
CA GLY A 6 4.79 19.71 3.09
C GLY A 6 4.88 20.36 4.46
N TYR A 7 4.14 19.82 5.40
CA TYR A 7 4.14 20.33 6.77
C TYR A 7 5.47 20.05 7.47
N SER A 8 5.89 20.97 8.31
CA SER A 8 7.12 20.87 9.11
C SER A 8 6.90 21.22 10.57
N GLY A 9 7.85 20.83 11.40
CA GLY A 9 7.82 21.13 12.83
C GLY A 9 6.63 20.48 13.52
N ASP A 10 5.91 21.28 14.29
CA ASP A 10 4.81 20.85 15.13
C ASP A 10 3.54 20.48 14.37
N LYS A 11 3.49 20.85 13.08
CA LYS A 11 2.33 20.59 12.23
C LYS A 11 2.36 19.22 11.57
N VAL A 12 3.48 18.49 11.63
CA VAL A 12 3.58 17.16 11.02
C VAL A 12 2.82 16.16 11.87
N LYS A 13 1.96 15.38 11.22
CA LYS A 13 1.23 14.25 11.76
C LYS A 13 1.36 13.11 10.76
N GLY A 14 2.33 12.22 11.02
CA GLY A 14 2.79 11.28 10.02
C GLY A 14 2.51 9.82 10.34
N LEU A 15 2.26 9.05 9.29
CA LEU A 15 2.25 7.58 9.32
C LEU A 15 3.42 7.05 8.51
N ILE A 16 4.14 6.07 9.07
CA ILE A 16 5.26 5.41 8.41
C ILE A 16 4.99 3.92 8.36
N PHE A 17 4.83 3.39 7.15
CA PHE A 17 4.61 1.97 6.91
C PHE A 17 5.93 1.24 6.69
N CYS A 18 6.25 0.29 7.57
CA CYS A 18 7.47 -0.49 7.57
C CYS A 18 7.25 -1.92 7.06
N SER A 19 8.34 -2.62 6.68
CA SER A 19 8.29 -3.98 6.16
C SER A 19 8.19 -5.05 7.24
N SER A 20 8.62 -4.75 8.48
CA SER A 20 8.65 -5.70 9.58
C SER A 20 8.47 -5.02 10.93
N ILE A 21 8.05 -5.77 11.94
CA ILE A 21 7.93 -5.31 13.32
C ILE A 21 9.27 -4.79 13.83
N LYS A 22 10.34 -5.53 13.58
CA LYS A 22 11.69 -5.14 13.99
C LYS A 22 12.11 -3.79 13.39
N GLU A 23 11.86 -3.58 12.11
CA GLU A 23 12.14 -2.31 11.43
C GLU A 23 11.33 -1.17 12.04
N THR A 24 10.06 -1.42 12.36
CA THR A 24 9.15 -0.45 12.99
C THR A 24 9.70 0.02 14.34
N GLU A 25 10.13 -0.91 15.19
CA GLU A 25 10.68 -0.63 16.50
C GLU A 25 12.03 0.10 16.42
N GLU A 26 12.96 -0.41 15.61
CA GLU A 26 14.29 0.18 15.43
C GLU A 26 14.24 1.61 14.86
N LEU A 27 13.36 1.86 13.89
CA LEU A 27 13.22 3.19 13.29
C LEU A 27 12.54 4.17 14.25
N SER A 28 11.49 3.76 14.96
CA SER A 28 10.84 4.59 15.96
C SER A 28 11.84 4.98 17.08
N GLU A 29 12.64 4.04 17.57
CA GLU A 29 13.67 4.31 18.56
C GLU A 29 14.72 5.30 18.04
N LYS A 30 15.23 5.08 16.82
CA LYS A 30 16.20 6.00 16.19
C LYS A 30 15.64 7.42 16.08
N PHE A 31 14.38 7.56 15.62
CA PHE A 31 13.73 8.87 15.49
C PHE A 31 13.61 9.56 16.85
N ASN A 32 13.24 8.84 17.89
CA ASN A 32 13.15 9.39 19.26
C ASN A 32 14.51 9.88 19.82
N HIS A 33 15.63 9.48 19.21
CA HIS A 33 16.96 10.00 19.54
C HIS A 33 17.41 11.15 18.63
N MET A 34 16.73 11.38 17.50
CA MET A 34 17.05 12.45 16.55
C MET A 34 16.37 13.76 16.94
N ILE A 35 17.05 14.86 16.65
CA ILE A 35 16.49 16.21 16.81
C ILE A 35 15.76 16.58 15.52
N ASN A 36 14.50 16.99 15.65
CA ASN A 36 13.74 17.58 14.56
C ASN A 36 14.36 18.96 14.24
N PRO A 37 14.93 19.16 13.04
CA PRO A 37 15.61 20.40 12.69
C PRO A 37 14.68 21.63 12.68
N SER A 38 13.37 21.42 12.51
CA SER A 38 12.40 22.50 12.48
C SER A 38 11.99 22.98 13.86
N THR A 39 12.09 22.15 14.89
CA THR A 39 11.65 22.49 16.26
C THR A 39 12.79 22.56 17.26
N GLY A 40 13.95 21.97 16.94
CA GLY A 40 15.07 21.80 17.88
C GLY A 40 14.81 20.80 18.99
N GLN A 41 13.66 20.11 18.99
CA GLN A 41 13.28 19.08 19.96
C GLN A 41 13.47 17.68 19.36
N LYS A 42 13.54 16.66 20.20
CA LYS A 42 13.52 15.27 19.71
C LYS A 42 12.19 14.95 19.07
N PHE A 43 12.21 14.08 18.03
CA PHE A 43 10.98 13.49 17.52
C PHE A 43 10.30 12.68 18.60
N ARG A 44 8.97 12.67 18.57
CA ARG A 44 8.11 11.84 19.43
C ARG A 44 7.37 10.85 18.54
N THR A 45 7.76 9.60 18.66
CA THR A 45 7.22 8.56 17.81
C THR A 45 6.88 7.31 18.62
N ILE A 46 6.00 6.49 18.10
CA ILE A 46 5.63 5.18 18.63
C ILE A 46 5.60 4.13 17.53
N ALA A 47 6.02 2.92 17.87
CA ALA A 47 5.87 1.74 17.03
C ALA A 47 4.59 1.00 17.42
N LEU A 48 3.71 0.76 16.45
CA LEU A 48 2.53 -0.08 16.62
C LEU A 48 2.63 -1.33 15.76
N ASN A 49 2.34 -2.49 16.34
CA ASN A 49 2.30 -3.78 15.66
C ASN A 49 1.01 -4.55 15.99
N GLY A 50 0.78 -5.72 15.37
CA GLY A 50 -0.46 -6.50 15.54
C GLY A 50 -0.77 -6.93 16.97
N SER A 51 0.22 -6.94 17.87
CA SER A 51 0.03 -7.28 19.28
C SER A 51 -0.44 -6.11 20.15
N ALA A 52 -0.45 -4.88 19.62
CA ALA A 52 -0.92 -3.71 20.36
C ALA A 52 -2.41 -3.85 20.69
N SER A 53 -2.76 -3.62 21.94
CA SER A 53 -4.14 -3.61 22.40
C SER A 53 -4.93 -2.45 21.77
N GLU A 54 -6.25 -2.57 21.76
CA GLU A 54 -7.14 -1.51 21.26
C GLU A 54 -6.89 -0.18 22.00
N GLN A 55 -6.65 -0.24 23.30
CA GLN A 55 -6.39 0.95 24.12
C GLN A 55 -5.06 1.62 23.77
N GLU A 56 -4.01 0.84 23.51
CA GLU A 56 -2.71 1.39 23.07
C GLU A 56 -2.82 2.05 21.70
N ARG A 57 -3.55 1.44 20.77
CA ARG A 57 -3.82 2.01 19.46
C ARG A 57 -4.58 3.33 19.57
N GLN A 58 -5.68 3.33 20.32
CA GLN A 58 -6.51 4.51 20.53
C GLN A 58 -5.70 5.65 21.14
N ASN A 59 -4.91 5.38 22.19
CA ASN A 59 -4.03 6.36 22.80
C ASN A 59 -3.00 6.94 21.81
N ALA A 60 -2.39 6.09 20.99
CA ALA A 60 -1.43 6.56 19.98
C ALA A 60 -2.09 7.46 18.92
N PHE A 61 -3.33 7.14 18.52
CA PHE A 61 -4.07 7.96 17.54
C PHE A 61 -4.52 9.30 18.13
N GLU A 62 -5.01 9.32 19.33
CA GLU A 62 -5.36 10.54 20.06
C GLU A 62 -4.13 11.46 20.20
N ARG A 63 -2.99 10.91 20.56
CA ARG A 63 -1.73 11.64 20.65
C ARG A 63 -1.21 12.13 19.29
N LEU A 64 -1.41 11.38 18.20
CA LEU A 64 -1.07 11.85 16.85
C LEU A 64 -2.00 12.99 16.41
N ALA A 65 -3.29 12.91 16.72
CA ALA A 65 -4.28 13.93 16.40
C ALA A 65 -4.10 15.22 17.25
N MET A 66 -3.53 15.11 18.44
CA MET A 66 -3.38 16.17 19.41
C MET A 66 -2.53 17.35 18.88
N ASN A 67 -2.91 18.56 19.23
CA ASN A 67 -2.05 19.73 19.00
C ASN A 67 -1.12 19.95 20.19
N LYS A 68 0.00 20.64 19.98
CA LYS A 68 0.97 20.91 21.06
C LYS A 68 0.41 21.73 22.22
N GLU A 69 -0.54 22.58 21.92
CA GLU A 69 -1.22 23.46 22.89
C GLU A 69 -2.05 22.63 23.91
N ASP A 70 -2.46 21.44 23.51
CA ASP A 70 -3.26 20.53 24.31
C ASP A 70 -2.39 19.54 25.14
N ALA A 71 -1.05 19.66 25.02
CA ALA A 71 -0.10 18.77 25.68
C ALA A 71 -0.14 18.92 27.21
N THR A 72 -0.10 17.77 27.90
CA THR A 72 0.05 17.69 29.37
C THR A 72 1.32 16.91 29.70
N ALA A 73 1.76 16.94 30.99
CA ALA A 73 2.95 16.23 31.42
C ALA A 73 2.89 14.70 31.16
N ASP A 74 1.68 14.14 31.20
CA ASP A 74 1.45 12.70 31.01
C ASP A 74 0.95 12.36 29.61
N HIS A 75 0.67 13.36 28.76
CA HIS A 75 0.07 13.17 27.43
C HIS A 75 0.66 14.14 26.41
N GLU A 76 1.70 13.69 25.72
CA GLU A 76 2.39 14.49 24.73
C GLU A 76 1.97 14.09 23.29
N PRO A 77 1.85 15.07 22.36
CA PRO A 77 1.56 14.78 20.96
C PRO A 77 2.67 13.98 20.30
N LEU A 78 2.30 13.14 19.33
CA LEU A 78 3.23 12.40 18.48
C LEU A 78 3.46 13.14 17.15
N ASP A 79 4.68 13.01 16.62
CA ASP A 79 5.02 13.44 15.26
C ASP A 79 4.73 12.31 14.26
N TYR A 80 5.07 11.05 14.61
CA TYR A 80 4.87 9.89 13.74
C TYR A 80 4.44 8.63 14.50
N ILE A 81 3.62 7.83 13.80
CA ILE A 81 3.38 6.43 14.16
C ILE A 81 4.03 5.55 13.10
N PHE A 82 4.90 4.63 13.54
CA PHE A 82 5.47 3.58 12.71
C PHE A 82 4.60 2.32 12.81
N SER A 83 4.28 1.69 11.68
CA SER A 83 3.40 0.51 11.68
C SER A 83 3.72 -0.44 10.54
N VAL A 84 3.45 -1.74 10.73
CA VAL A 84 3.53 -2.75 9.68
C VAL A 84 2.20 -2.91 8.96
N GLU A 85 1.12 -3.26 9.65
CA GLU A 85 -0.17 -3.62 9.04
C GLU A 85 -1.40 -3.14 9.81
N ILE A 86 -1.25 -2.67 11.01
CA ILE A 86 -2.35 -2.38 11.96
C ILE A 86 -3.35 -1.36 11.44
N LEU A 87 -2.94 -0.50 10.52
CA LEU A 87 -3.77 0.57 9.99
C LEU A 87 -4.63 0.11 8.80
N ASN A 88 -4.69 -1.20 8.51
CA ASN A 88 -5.48 -1.73 7.40
C ASN A 88 -6.99 -1.74 7.70
N GLU A 89 -7.41 -1.74 8.98
CA GLU A 89 -8.82 -1.79 9.37
C GLU A 89 -9.20 -0.70 10.38
N GLY A 90 -10.29 -0.01 10.12
CA GLY A 90 -11.08 0.76 11.13
C GLY A 90 -10.50 2.07 11.65
N VAL A 91 -9.25 2.41 11.40
CA VAL A 91 -8.63 3.60 11.97
C VAL A 91 -8.86 4.83 11.11
N ASP A 92 -9.49 5.83 11.68
CA ASP A 92 -9.74 7.12 11.06
C ASP A 92 -8.98 8.22 11.79
N ILE A 93 -7.80 8.56 11.28
CA ILE A 93 -7.05 9.73 11.76
C ILE A 93 -7.07 10.76 10.63
N VAL A 94 -8.05 11.64 10.68
CA VAL A 94 -8.26 12.67 9.65
C VAL A 94 -7.13 13.71 9.62
N GLU A 95 -6.42 13.89 10.72
CA GLU A 95 -5.33 14.85 10.89
C GLU A 95 -4.03 14.44 10.20
N VAL A 96 -3.87 13.16 9.82
CA VAL A 96 -2.66 12.69 9.12
C VAL A 96 -2.42 13.51 7.86
N ASN A 97 -1.25 14.14 7.77
CA ASN A 97 -0.85 15.01 6.67
C ASN A 97 0.44 14.57 5.97
N GLN A 98 1.09 13.52 6.48
CA GLN A 98 2.22 12.88 5.81
C GLN A 98 2.12 11.35 5.92
N VAL A 99 2.33 10.67 4.80
CA VAL A 99 2.40 9.21 4.74
C VAL A 99 3.72 8.80 4.08
N ILE A 100 4.51 7.97 4.76
CA ILE A 100 5.79 7.48 4.27
C ILE A 100 5.69 5.96 4.10
N MET A 101 5.97 5.47 2.91
CA MET A 101 5.92 4.05 2.59
C MET A 101 7.33 3.51 2.41
N LEU A 102 7.84 2.84 3.44
CA LEU A 102 9.12 2.14 3.41
C LEU A 102 8.97 0.68 2.95
N ARG A 103 7.78 0.12 3.12
CA ARG A 103 7.49 -1.26 2.71
C ARG A 103 7.05 -1.34 1.25
N PRO A 104 7.57 -2.31 0.48
CA PRO A 104 7.03 -2.60 -0.84
C PRO A 104 5.61 -3.16 -0.73
N THR A 105 4.65 -2.56 -1.43
CA THR A 105 3.34 -3.14 -1.64
C THR A 105 3.30 -3.87 -2.98
N GLN A 106 2.80 -5.10 -2.99
CA GLN A 106 2.65 -5.88 -4.22
C GLN A 106 1.25 -5.73 -4.85
N SER A 107 0.35 -5.06 -4.15
CA SER A 107 -1.03 -4.87 -4.59
C SER A 107 -1.38 -3.39 -4.73
N PRO A 108 -1.89 -2.97 -5.88
CA PRO A 108 -2.44 -1.62 -6.08
C PRO A 108 -3.53 -1.27 -5.07
N ILE A 109 -4.31 -2.26 -4.63
CA ILE A 109 -5.42 -2.07 -3.68
C ILE A 109 -4.86 -1.63 -2.32
N VAL A 110 -3.83 -2.31 -1.82
CA VAL A 110 -3.18 -1.96 -0.55
C VAL A 110 -2.58 -0.58 -0.60
N PHE A 111 -1.90 -0.27 -1.70
CA PHE A 111 -1.32 1.04 -1.93
C PHE A 111 -2.39 2.14 -1.79
N ILE A 112 -3.51 2.01 -2.51
CA ILE A 112 -4.62 2.96 -2.44
C ILE A 112 -5.26 3.00 -1.04
N GLN A 113 -5.38 1.88 -0.34
CA GLN A 113 -5.91 1.85 1.02
C GLN A 113 -5.00 2.58 2.01
N GLN A 114 -3.69 2.39 1.91
CA GLN A 114 -2.70 3.12 2.72
C GLN A 114 -2.71 4.62 2.43
N LEU A 115 -2.78 5.01 1.15
CA LEU A 115 -2.96 6.40 0.74
C LEU A 115 -4.24 7.00 1.33
N GLY A 116 -5.35 6.27 1.25
CA GLY A 116 -6.67 6.72 1.69
C GLY A 116 -6.72 7.16 3.15
N ARG A 117 -5.83 6.63 4.00
CA ARG A 117 -5.73 7.05 5.41
C ARG A 117 -5.32 8.52 5.56
N GLY A 118 -4.44 9.00 4.71
CA GLY A 118 -4.01 10.40 4.70
C GLY A 118 -4.90 11.34 3.88
N LEU A 119 -5.75 10.83 2.99
CA LEU A 119 -6.48 11.66 2.04
C LEU A 119 -7.78 12.28 2.59
N ARG A 120 -8.16 11.99 3.82
CA ARG A 120 -9.36 12.56 4.43
C ARG A 120 -9.18 14.03 4.77
N LYS A 121 -10.25 14.80 4.63
CA LYS A 121 -10.24 16.25 4.94
C LYS A 121 -10.33 16.47 6.45
N ALA A 122 -9.49 17.36 6.97
CA ALA A 122 -9.53 17.85 8.35
C ALA A 122 -9.41 19.38 8.37
N TYR A 123 -9.85 19.98 9.46
CA TYR A 123 -9.67 21.42 9.66
C TYR A 123 -8.18 21.79 9.70
N GLY A 124 -7.79 22.82 8.94
CA GLY A 124 -6.39 23.26 8.86
C GLY A 124 -5.45 22.37 8.05
N LYS A 125 -5.97 21.30 7.42
CA LYS A 125 -5.21 20.42 6.53
C LYS A 125 -5.56 20.73 5.06
N GLU A 126 -4.64 21.32 4.35
CA GLU A 126 -4.84 21.71 2.94
C GLU A 126 -4.49 20.60 1.97
N TYR A 127 -3.46 19.80 2.27
CA TYR A 127 -2.98 18.69 1.45
C TYR A 127 -2.36 17.58 2.29
N VAL A 128 -2.00 16.50 1.65
CA VAL A 128 -1.23 15.39 2.24
C VAL A 128 0.00 15.14 1.37
N VAL A 129 1.14 14.98 2.00
CA VAL A 129 2.37 14.55 1.33
C VAL A 129 2.53 13.05 1.47
N ILE A 130 2.73 12.37 0.36
CA ILE A 130 2.97 10.94 0.31
C ILE A 130 4.35 10.71 -0.29
N LEU A 131 5.22 10.06 0.49
CA LEU A 131 6.56 9.67 0.07
C LEU A 131 6.61 8.16 -0.09
N ASP A 132 6.81 7.69 -1.31
CA ASP A 132 6.94 6.27 -1.61
C ASP A 132 8.34 5.95 -2.14
N PHE A 133 9.01 5.01 -1.49
CA PHE A 133 10.35 4.58 -1.86
C PHE A 133 10.28 3.41 -2.85
N ILE A 134 9.88 3.70 -4.09
CA ILE A 134 9.70 2.74 -5.19
C ILE A 134 10.89 1.78 -5.39
N GLY A 135 12.08 2.17 -4.96
CA GLY A 135 13.28 1.32 -5.04
C GLY A 135 13.19 -0.04 -4.36
N ASN A 136 12.26 -0.19 -3.44
CA ASN A 136 12.06 -1.41 -2.65
C ASN A 136 11.07 -2.40 -3.28
N TYR A 137 10.45 -2.07 -4.42
CA TYR A 137 9.44 -2.91 -5.08
C TYR A 137 10.04 -3.85 -6.11
N ASN A 138 9.61 -5.10 -6.12
CA ASN A 138 9.93 -6.05 -7.18
C ASN A 138 9.18 -5.72 -8.49
N ASN A 139 7.96 -5.20 -8.36
CA ASN A 139 7.05 -4.86 -9.47
C ASN A 139 6.73 -3.37 -9.45
N ASN A 140 7.71 -2.51 -9.71
CA ASN A 140 7.58 -1.05 -9.63
C ASN A 140 6.48 -0.47 -10.53
N PHE A 141 6.09 -1.17 -11.59
CA PHE A 141 5.00 -0.77 -12.48
C PHE A 141 3.62 -0.80 -11.81
N MET A 142 3.47 -1.48 -10.67
CA MET A 142 2.20 -1.55 -9.95
C MET A 142 1.76 -0.20 -9.38
N ILE A 143 2.70 0.69 -9.06
CA ILE A 143 2.38 2.03 -8.54
C ILE A 143 1.68 2.90 -9.59
N PRO A 144 2.22 3.08 -10.83
CA PRO A 144 1.47 3.76 -11.88
C PRO A 144 0.12 3.12 -12.20
N VAL A 145 0.01 1.78 -12.16
CA VAL A 145 -1.29 1.09 -12.34
C VAL A 145 -2.28 1.49 -11.24
N ALA A 146 -1.85 1.50 -9.98
CA ALA A 146 -2.69 1.90 -8.85
C ALA A 146 -3.17 3.35 -8.98
N LEU A 147 -2.26 4.26 -9.32
CA LEU A 147 -2.54 5.70 -9.41
C LEU A 147 -3.35 6.08 -10.64
N SER A 148 -3.14 5.43 -11.78
CA SER A 148 -3.91 5.68 -13.00
C SER A 148 -5.32 5.13 -12.95
N GLY A 149 -5.57 4.12 -12.09
CA GLY A 149 -6.81 3.36 -12.08
C GLY A 149 -6.99 2.45 -13.32
N ASP A 150 -6.04 2.42 -14.23
CA ASP A 150 -6.07 1.54 -15.41
C ASP A 150 -5.61 0.13 -15.04
N ARG A 151 -6.57 -0.78 -15.04
CA ARG A 151 -6.35 -2.20 -14.73
C ARG A 151 -6.06 -3.05 -15.97
N SER A 152 -5.77 -2.43 -17.12
CA SER A 152 -5.40 -3.17 -18.33
C SER A 152 -4.04 -3.85 -18.21
N TYR A 153 -3.17 -3.30 -17.39
CA TYR A 153 -1.75 -3.66 -17.25
C TYR A 153 -1.01 -3.53 -18.59
N ASN A 154 -1.51 -2.68 -19.48
CA ASN A 154 -0.88 -2.45 -20.77
C ASN A 154 0.40 -1.64 -20.60
N ALA A 155 1.53 -2.18 -21.07
CA ALA A 155 2.85 -1.57 -20.93
C ALA A 155 2.92 -0.15 -21.50
N ASP A 156 2.26 0.10 -22.65
CA ASP A 156 2.30 1.40 -23.30
C ASP A 156 1.45 2.44 -22.56
N VAL A 157 0.31 2.01 -22.00
CA VAL A 157 -0.53 2.87 -21.15
C VAL A 157 0.22 3.27 -19.90
N ILE A 158 0.87 2.32 -19.24
CA ILE A 158 1.67 2.57 -18.02
C ILE A 158 2.83 3.53 -18.32
N ARG A 159 3.58 3.30 -19.42
CA ARG A 159 4.66 4.21 -19.85
C ARG A 159 4.14 5.62 -20.11
N LYS A 160 3.03 5.73 -20.81
CA LYS A 160 2.40 7.00 -21.12
C LYS A 160 2.01 7.77 -19.85
N TYR A 161 1.43 7.08 -18.88
CA TYR A 161 1.09 7.64 -17.58
C TYR A 161 2.32 8.17 -16.83
N VAL A 162 3.40 7.39 -16.76
CA VAL A 162 4.64 7.77 -16.06
C VAL A 162 5.31 8.98 -16.74
N ILE A 163 5.23 9.09 -18.07
CA ILE A 163 5.80 10.21 -18.84
C ILE A 163 4.93 11.47 -18.70
N SER A 164 3.61 11.33 -18.82
CA SER A 164 2.67 12.46 -18.82
C SER A 164 2.48 13.06 -17.41
N GLY A 165 2.82 12.31 -16.36
CA GLY A 165 2.74 12.78 -14.99
C GLY A 165 1.34 13.24 -14.58
N ASN A 166 1.25 14.40 -13.98
CA ASN A 166 0.07 14.97 -13.32
C ASN A 166 -1.17 15.19 -14.19
N SER A 167 -1.05 15.12 -15.51
CA SER A 167 -2.14 15.48 -16.43
C SER A 167 -3.36 14.56 -16.39
N THR A 168 -3.24 13.42 -15.72
CA THR A 168 -4.28 12.38 -15.68
C THR A 168 -4.95 12.21 -14.33
N ILE A 169 -4.51 12.93 -13.29
CA ILE A 169 -5.11 12.84 -11.94
C ILE A 169 -6.18 13.92 -11.79
N PRO A 170 -7.44 13.55 -11.48
CA PRO A 170 -8.48 14.53 -11.21
C PRO A 170 -8.20 15.38 -9.97
N GLY A 171 -8.47 16.70 -10.06
CA GLY A 171 -8.34 17.63 -8.93
C GLY A 171 -6.97 18.30 -8.81
N ALA A 172 -6.63 18.76 -7.61
CA ALA A 172 -5.38 19.47 -7.30
C ALA A 172 -4.22 18.53 -6.90
N SER A 173 -4.35 17.24 -7.13
CA SER A 173 -3.31 16.25 -6.80
C SER A 173 -2.19 16.25 -7.83
N THR A 174 -0.96 16.08 -7.37
CA THR A 174 0.23 15.96 -8.22
C THR A 174 0.97 14.67 -7.89
N VAL A 175 1.50 14.01 -8.92
CA VAL A 175 2.40 12.86 -8.76
C VAL A 175 3.72 13.18 -9.44
N HIS A 176 4.80 12.99 -8.71
CA HIS A 176 6.14 13.15 -9.24
C HIS A 176 6.92 11.85 -9.11
N PHE A 177 7.45 11.37 -10.22
CA PHE A 177 8.42 10.28 -10.24
C PHE A 177 9.80 10.88 -10.50
N ASP A 178 10.75 10.65 -9.59
CA ASP A 178 12.13 11.01 -9.86
C ASP A 178 12.72 10.14 -10.99
N GLU A 179 13.88 10.53 -11.54
CA GLU A 179 14.48 9.84 -12.68
C GLU A 179 14.88 8.39 -12.37
N ILE A 180 15.31 8.12 -11.14
CA ILE A 180 15.67 6.76 -10.70
C ILE A 180 14.42 5.88 -10.62
N SER A 181 13.33 6.43 -10.09
CA SER A 181 12.04 5.75 -10.03
C SER A 181 11.46 5.48 -11.41
N LYS A 182 11.52 6.44 -12.33
CA LYS A 182 11.10 6.25 -13.74
C LYS A 182 11.89 5.11 -14.41
N ASP A 183 13.21 5.10 -14.27
CA ASP A 183 14.06 4.05 -14.83
C ASP A 183 13.70 2.66 -14.25
N LYS A 184 13.52 2.56 -12.94
CA LYS A 184 13.09 1.32 -12.29
C LYS A 184 11.70 0.86 -12.75
N ILE A 185 10.75 1.77 -12.91
CA ILE A 185 9.41 1.47 -13.43
C ILE A 185 9.53 0.96 -14.86
N PHE A 186 10.28 1.63 -15.74
CA PHE A 186 10.43 1.21 -17.13
C PHE A 186 11.10 -0.16 -17.24
N ARG A 187 12.16 -0.43 -16.52
CA ARG A 187 12.79 -1.76 -16.45
C ARG A 187 11.82 -2.83 -15.92
N SER A 188 10.94 -2.47 -14.98
CA SER A 188 9.91 -3.37 -14.48
C SER A 188 8.85 -3.65 -15.53
N ILE A 189 8.42 -2.64 -16.29
CA ILE A 189 7.48 -2.79 -17.42
C ILE A 189 8.07 -3.73 -18.50
N ASP A 190 9.36 -3.56 -18.83
CA ASP A 190 10.03 -4.39 -19.83
C ASP A 190 10.13 -5.87 -19.42
N LYS A 191 10.07 -6.14 -18.12
CA LYS A 191 10.06 -7.50 -17.54
C LYS A 191 8.64 -8.07 -17.38
N ILE A 192 7.58 -7.33 -17.69
CA ILE A 192 6.21 -7.85 -17.61
C ILE A 192 6.09 -9.05 -18.57
N LYS A 193 6.34 -10.21 -18.04
CA LYS A 193 5.93 -11.48 -18.65
C LYS A 193 4.41 -11.45 -18.61
N GLY A 194 3.76 -11.86 -19.68
CA GLY A 194 2.30 -11.72 -19.83
C GLY A 194 1.49 -12.00 -18.55
N MET A 195 0.32 -11.42 -18.43
CA MET A 195 -0.55 -11.43 -17.22
C MET A 195 -0.68 -12.81 -16.58
N LYS A 196 -0.76 -13.88 -17.39
CA LYS A 196 -0.84 -15.26 -16.89
C LYS A 196 0.37 -15.69 -16.05
N THR A 197 1.56 -15.17 -16.35
CA THR A 197 2.77 -15.46 -15.56
C THR A 197 2.72 -14.73 -14.22
N LEU A 198 2.29 -13.48 -14.22
CA LEU A 198 2.12 -12.69 -13.00
C LEU A 198 1.10 -13.34 -12.04
N ILE A 199 -0.05 -13.77 -12.58
CA ILE A 199 -1.07 -14.49 -11.81
C ILE A 199 -0.51 -15.79 -11.24
N LYS A 200 0.28 -16.53 -12.02
CA LYS A 200 0.91 -17.77 -11.56
C LYS A 200 1.92 -17.53 -10.44
N GLU A 201 2.75 -16.51 -10.54
CA GLU A 201 3.72 -16.14 -9.50
C GLU A 201 3.00 -15.76 -8.19
N SER A 202 1.95 -14.94 -8.28
CA SER A 202 1.08 -14.59 -7.14
C SER A 202 0.39 -15.81 -6.52
N TYR A 203 -0.13 -16.71 -7.34
CA TYR A 203 -0.72 -17.97 -6.88
C TYR A 203 0.28 -18.82 -6.09
N VAL A 204 1.48 -19.03 -6.62
CA VAL A 204 2.52 -19.83 -5.96
C VAL A 204 2.95 -19.19 -4.64
N SER A 205 3.15 -17.88 -4.63
CA SER A 205 3.48 -17.11 -3.42
C SER A 205 2.42 -17.30 -2.34
N LEU A 206 1.15 -17.08 -2.70
CA LEU A 206 0.03 -17.17 -1.79
C LEU A 206 -0.18 -18.62 -1.29
N LYS A 207 -0.08 -19.61 -2.18
CA LYS A 207 -0.17 -21.03 -1.81
C LYS A 207 0.89 -21.43 -0.79
N ASN A 208 2.13 -21.00 -0.99
CA ASN A 208 3.23 -21.28 -0.06
C ASN A 208 3.00 -20.61 1.30
N ARG A 209 2.50 -19.37 1.33
CA ARG A 209 2.22 -18.63 2.56
C ARG A 209 1.05 -19.26 3.35
N LEU A 210 -0.01 -19.68 2.67
CA LEU A 210 -1.18 -20.28 3.30
C LEU A 210 -1.00 -21.77 3.66
N GLY A 211 -0.02 -22.45 3.06
CA GLY A 211 0.16 -23.91 3.21
C GLY A 211 -0.99 -24.75 2.61
N ARG A 212 -1.89 -24.13 1.85
CA ARG A 212 -3.03 -24.77 1.17
C ARG A 212 -3.29 -24.12 -0.19
N VAL A 213 -4.13 -24.75 -0.99
CA VAL A 213 -4.63 -24.16 -2.24
C VAL A 213 -5.46 -22.92 -1.90
N PRO A 214 -5.08 -21.72 -2.44
CA PRO A 214 -5.83 -20.51 -2.21
C PRO A 214 -7.23 -20.58 -2.81
N LEU A 215 -8.20 -19.95 -2.17
CA LEU A 215 -9.50 -19.62 -2.74
C LEU A 215 -9.42 -18.25 -3.42
N LEU A 216 -10.40 -17.91 -4.25
CA LEU A 216 -10.43 -16.61 -4.93
C LEU A 216 -10.43 -15.45 -3.91
N TYR A 217 -11.13 -15.64 -2.79
CA TYR A 217 -11.20 -14.68 -1.70
C TYR A 217 -9.85 -14.49 -0.98
N ASP A 218 -9.03 -15.52 -0.89
CA ASP A 218 -7.69 -15.41 -0.28
C ASP A 218 -6.79 -14.40 -1.02
N PHE A 219 -6.93 -14.26 -2.33
CA PHE A 219 -6.20 -13.26 -3.10
C PHE A 219 -6.58 -11.83 -2.71
N TYR A 220 -7.85 -11.61 -2.40
CA TYR A 220 -8.35 -10.34 -1.91
C TYR A 220 -7.89 -10.05 -0.48
N GLU A 221 -8.12 -10.99 0.45
CA GLU A 221 -7.74 -10.83 1.87
C GLU A 221 -6.24 -10.65 2.07
N ASN A 222 -5.44 -11.42 1.35
CA ASN A 222 -3.97 -11.34 1.46
C ASN A 222 -3.37 -10.28 0.53
N GLN A 223 -4.23 -9.48 -0.12
CA GLN A 223 -3.82 -8.31 -0.88
C GLN A 223 -2.79 -8.64 -1.99
N GLU A 224 -2.92 -9.81 -2.56
CA GLU A 224 -2.12 -10.26 -3.70
C GLU A 224 -2.59 -9.60 -5.01
N ILE A 225 -2.95 -10.35 -6.01
CA ILE A 225 -3.50 -9.80 -7.25
C ILE A 225 -5.03 -9.61 -7.14
N ASP A 226 -5.58 -8.59 -7.82
CA ASP A 226 -7.03 -8.38 -7.89
C ASP A 226 -7.71 -9.64 -8.47
N PRO A 227 -8.65 -10.28 -7.74
CA PRO A 227 -9.37 -11.45 -8.22
C PRO A 227 -10.04 -11.28 -9.58
N LEU A 228 -10.49 -10.07 -9.92
CA LEU A 228 -11.09 -9.76 -11.22
C LEU A 228 -10.11 -9.93 -12.39
N VAL A 229 -8.80 -9.73 -12.14
CA VAL A 229 -7.77 -9.97 -13.16
C VAL A 229 -7.66 -11.46 -13.47
N ILE A 230 -7.76 -12.32 -12.43
CA ILE A 230 -7.75 -13.77 -12.60
C ILE A 230 -8.95 -14.21 -13.45
N ILE A 231 -10.15 -13.71 -13.11
CA ILE A 231 -11.38 -14.04 -13.86
C ILE A 231 -11.31 -13.53 -15.30
N ARG A 232 -10.76 -12.33 -15.53
CA ARG A 232 -10.58 -11.80 -16.88
C ARG A 232 -9.69 -12.68 -17.75
N GLU A 233 -8.59 -13.19 -17.19
CA GLU A 233 -7.60 -13.98 -17.93
C GLU A 233 -8.03 -15.43 -18.16
N TYR A 234 -8.76 -16.01 -17.20
CA TYR A 234 -9.13 -17.44 -17.21
C TYR A 234 -10.62 -17.69 -17.40
N LYS A 235 -11.45 -16.65 -17.46
CA LYS A 235 -12.93 -16.67 -17.56
C LYS A 235 -13.61 -17.14 -16.28
N THR A 236 -13.17 -18.25 -15.70
CA THR A 236 -13.71 -18.78 -14.45
C THR A 236 -12.59 -19.13 -13.47
N TYR A 237 -12.89 -19.13 -12.19
CA TYR A 237 -11.94 -19.61 -11.18
C TYR A 237 -11.59 -21.09 -11.37
N TYR A 238 -12.55 -21.90 -11.85
CA TYR A 238 -12.31 -23.31 -12.16
C TYR A 238 -11.26 -23.48 -13.27
N ALA A 239 -11.38 -22.73 -14.37
CA ALA A 239 -10.39 -22.78 -15.46
C ALA A 239 -8.99 -22.31 -14.98
N PHE A 240 -8.95 -21.34 -14.08
CA PHE A 240 -7.71 -20.93 -13.43
C PHE A 240 -7.11 -22.08 -12.61
N MET A 241 -7.93 -22.77 -11.77
CA MET A 241 -7.48 -23.87 -10.96
C MET A 241 -7.01 -25.07 -11.80
N GLN A 242 -7.68 -25.36 -12.93
CA GLN A 242 -7.20 -26.36 -13.89
C GLN A 242 -5.82 -26.01 -14.47
N ALA A 243 -5.53 -24.75 -14.68
CA ALA A 243 -4.23 -24.30 -15.17
C ALA A 243 -3.12 -24.38 -14.12
N MET A 244 -3.46 -24.15 -12.83
CA MET A 244 -2.49 -24.14 -11.72
C MET A 244 -2.27 -25.54 -11.12
N GLU A 245 -3.34 -26.34 -10.96
CA GLU A 245 -3.37 -27.64 -10.28
C GLU A 245 -3.84 -28.74 -11.25
N LYS A 246 -3.12 -28.90 -12.36
CA LYS A 246 -3.50 -29.76 -13.51
C LYS A 246 -3.96 -31.16 -13.13
N ASP A 247 -3.29 -31.79 -12.19
CA ASP A 247 -3.56 -33.19 -11.82
C ASP A 247 -4.80 -33.33 -10.92
N LYS A 248 -5.09 -32.31 -10.10
CA LYS A 248 -6.18 -32.35 -9.12
C LYS A 248 -7.55 -32.01 -9.72
N TYR A 249 -7.59 -31.10 -10.70
CA TYR A 249 -8.82 -30.59 -11.31
C TYR A 249 -9.10 -31.17 -12.71
N LYS A 250 -8.29 -32.12 -13.16
CA LYS A 250 -8.51 -32.82 -14.42
C LYS A 250 -9.72 -33.75 -14.27
N ASN A 251 -10.76 -33.50 -15.04
CA ASN A 251 -12.02 -34.26 -15.04
C ASN A 251 -12.84 -34.21 -13.73
N SER A 252 -12.72 -33.19 -12.93
CA SER A 252 -13.48 -33.00 -11.67
C SER A 252 -14.94 -32.58 -11.89
N LEU A 253 -15.31 -32.08 -13.08
CA LEU A 253 -16.67 -31.66 -13.43
C LEU A 253 -17.21 -32.46 -14.62
N ASN A 254 -18.51 -32.78 -14.57
CA ASN A 254 -19.24 -33.31 -15.69
C ASN A 254 -19.58 -32.25 -16.76
N GLU A 255 -20.08 -32.62 -17.93
CA GLU A 255 -20.36 -31.70 -19.02
C GLU A 255 -21.42 -30.66 -18.68
N GLN A 256 -22.43 -31.02 -17.87
CA GLN A 256 -23.50 -30.10 -17.42
C GLN A 256 -22.95 -29.04 -16.47
N GLU A 257 -22.08 -29.44 -15.55
CA GLU A 257 -21.42 -28.53 -14.61
C GLU A 257 -20.46 -27.57 -15.31
N LYS A 258 -19.76 -28.01 -16.35
CA LYS A 258 -18.92 -27.13 -17.20
C LYS A 258 -19.76 -26.10 -17.92
N LEU A 259 -20.86 -26.52 -18.54
CA LEU A 259 -21.80 -25.61 -19.20
C LEU A 259 -22.37 -24.57 -18.23
N THR A 260 -22.73 -24.97 -17.02
CA THR A 260 -23.24 -24.03 -16.00
C THR A 260 -22.20 -22.94 -15.66
N LEU A 261 -20.90 -23.29 -15.60
CA LEU A 261 -19.82 -22.34 -15.32
C LEU A 261 -19.51 -21.40 -16.49
N GLU A 262 -19.88 -21.74 -17.73
CA GLU A 262 -19.75 -20.84 -18.89
C GLU A 262 -20.82 -19.75 -18.93
N TYR A 263 -21.94 -19.97 -18.23
CA TYR A 263 -23.07 -19.01 -18.17
C TYR A 263 -23.11 -18.15 -16.89
N LEU A 264 -22.22 -18.39 -15.92
CA LEU A 264 -22.01 -17.58 -14.72
C LEU A 264 -20.86 -16.59 -14.89
#